data_563504bec72ec077e568c8b06ab98e4d
#
_entry.id   563504bec72ec077e568c8b06ab98e4d
#
_cell.length_a   1.000
_cell.length_b   1.000
_cell.length_c   1.000
_cell.angle_alpha   90.00
_cell.angle_beta   90.00
_cell.angle_gamma   90.00
#
_symmetry.space_group_name_H-M   'P 1'
#
loop_
_entity.id
_entity.type
_entity.pdbx_description
1 polymer ?
#
loop_
_entity_poly.entity_id
_entity_poly.type
_entity_poly.pdbx_seq_one_letter_code
_entity_poly.pdbx_strand_id
1 'polypeptide(L)'
;MTNSSAKRIVISGAGGMVGTVLAGQARAQGRDVAAFTSAQWDITDAAAAEHLIRPGDVVINCAAYTDVDGAESDEDRAHLVNAVGPGHLARACARVGADLVHISTDYVFSGDRREPFEIDDDTTPMNVYGRTKLEGEHAATSAY
;
A
#
# COMPACT_ATOMS: atom_id res chain seq x y z
N MET A 1 -6.83 -15.17 30.66
CA MET A 1 -5.75 -14.37 30.06
C MET A 1 -5.68 -14.75 28.59
N THR A 2 -6.31 -13.99 27.73
CA THR A 2 -6.22 -14.19 26.28
C THR A 2 -4.81 -13.82 25.85
N ASN A 3 -4.01 -14.83 25.55
CA ASN A 3 -2.72 -14.66 24.90
C ASN A 3 -3.02 -14.13 23.48
N SER A 4 -3.04 -12.80 23.34
CA SER A 4 -3.12 -12.18 22.03
C SER A 4 -1.80 -12.50 21.33
N SER A 5 -1.77 -13.62 20.61
CA SER A 5 -0.62 -13.91 19.75
C SER A 5 -0.45 -12.69 18.82
N ALA A 6 0.77 -12.12 18.78
CA ALA A 6 1.04 -10.97 17.94
C ALA A 6 0.64 -11.30 16.50
N LYS A 7 -0.17 -10.44 15.88
CA LYS A 7 -0.60 -10.62 14.48
C LYS A 7 0.61 -10.72 13.55
N ARG A 8 0.52 -11.59 12.54
CA ARG A 8 1.54 -11.66 11.47
C ARG A 8 1.52 -10.37 10.66
N ILE A 9 2.69 -9.82 10.37
CA ILE A 9 2.87 -8.66 9.51
C ILE A 9 3.19 -9.16 8.09
N VAL A 10 2.40 -8.74 7.12
CA VAL A 10 2.61 -9.05 5.70
C VAL A 10 2.98 -7.77 4.98
N ILE A 11 4.14 -7.74 4.31
CA ILE A 11 4.65 -6.54 3.63
C ILE A 11 4.75 -6.81 2.14
N SER A 12 4.02 -6.05 1.33
CA SER A 12 4.23 -5.97 -0.11
C SER A 12 5.23 -4.87 -0.46
N GLY A 13 5.96 -5.02 -1.57
CA GLY A 13 6.99 -4.05 -1.94
C GLY A 13 8.22 -4.08 -1.02
N ALA A 14 8.54 -5.23 -0.44
CA ALA A 14 9.65 -5.40 0.51
C ALA A 14 11.05 -5.21 -0.10
N GLY A 15 11.16 -5.14 -1.43
CA GLY A 15 12.40 -4.79 -2.14
C GLY A 15 12.62 -3.28 -2.27
N GLY A 16 11.61 -2.46 -1.98
CA GLY A 16 11.71 -1.00 -1.99
C GLY A 16 12.33 -0.43 -0.71
N MET A 17 12.57 0.87 -0.71
CA MET A 17 13.25 1.58 0.38
C MET A 17 12.51 1.43 1.72
N VAL A 18 11.22 1.72 1.75
CA VAL A 18 10.40 1.64 2.98
C VAL A 18 10.21 0.18 3.39
N GLY A 19 9.82 -0.69 2.46
CA GLY A 19 9.54 -2.09 2.74
C GLY A 19 10.73 -2.86 3.30
N THR A 20 11.93 -2.59 2.78
CA THR A 20 13.18 -3.21 3.27
C THR A 20 13.47 -2.84 4.73
N VAL A 21 13.40 -1.54 5.05
CA VAL A 21 13.64 -1.04 6.42
C VAL A 21 12.59 -1.58 7.38
N LEU A 22 11.32 -1.51 7.00
CA LEU A 22 10.20 -1.97 7.83
C LEU A 22 10.31 -3.47 8.15
N ALA A 23 10.59 -4.30 7.13
CA ALA A 23 10.76 -5.74 7.31
C ALA A 23 11.95 -6.06 8.26
N GLY A 24 13.06 -5.35 8.10
CA GLY A 24 14.23 -5.49 8.97
C GLY A 24 13.92 -5.12 10.42
N GLN A 25 13.30 -3.99 10.65
CA GLN A 25 12.94 -3.53 12.00
C GLN A 25 11.92 -4.46 12.68
N ALA A 26 10.89 -4.88 11.97
CA ALA A 26 9.87 -5.78 12.52
C ALA A 26 10.48 -7.13 12.93
N ARG A 27 11.36 -7.70 12.11
CA ARG A 27 12.08 -8.94 12.44
C ARG A 27 13.01 -8.77 13.65
N ALA A 28 13.73 -7.65 13.72
CA ALA A 28 14.60 -7.35 14.86
C ALA A 28 13.82 -7.23 16.18
N GLN A 29 12.54 -6.89 16.13
CA GLN A 29 11.62 -6.86 17.26
C GLN A 29 10.94 -8.22 17.54
N GLY A 30 11.35 -9.28 16.87
CA GLY A 30 10.79 -10.63 17.05
C GLY A 30 9.36 -10.79 16.52
N ARG A 31 8.91 -9.93 15.58
CA ARG A 31 7.59 -10.06 14.97
C ARG A 31 7.60 -11.16 13.90
N ASP A 32 6.46 -11.84 13.75
CA ASP A 32 6.22 -12.75 12.62
C ASP A 32 6.01 -11.90 11.35
N VAL A 33 6.92 -12.01 10.37
CA VAL A 33 6.96 -11.15 9.17
C VAL A 33 7.07 -11.98 7.91
N ALA A 34 6.08 -11.86 7.05
CA ALA A 34 6.09 -12.31 5.66
C ALA A 34 6.29 -11.08 4.74
N ALA A 35 7.46 -10.94 4.15
CA ALA A 35 7.84 -9.81 3.32
C ALA A 35 8.12 -10.26 1.88
N PHE A 36 7.47 -9.62 0.91
CA PHE A 36 7.49 -10.01 -0.49
C PHE A 36 7.98 -8.86 -1.38
N THR A 37 8.95 -9.15 -2.23
CA THR A 37 9.35 -8.25 -3.31
C THR A 37 8.35 -8.30 -4.46
N SER A 38 8.44 -7.37 -5.43
CA SER A 38 7.58 -7.38 -6.62
C SER A 38 7.72 -8.64 -7.48
N ALA A 39 8.90 -9.29 -7.46
CA ALA A 39 9.12 -10.56 -8.14
C ALA A 39 8.42 -11.75 -7.45
N GLN A 40 8.16 -11.64 -6.14
CA GLN A 40 7.51 -12.68 -5.35
C GLN A 40 5.99 -12.47 -5.24
N TRP A 41 5.55 -11.22 -5.29
CA TRP A 41 4.14 -10.83 -5.25
C TRP A 41 3.90 -9.56 -6.04
N ASP A 42 3.31 -9.69 -7.22
CA ASP A 42 2.77 -8.57 -7.99
C ASP A 42 1.39 -8.22 -7.41
N ILE A 43 1.26 -7.05 -6.79
CA ILE A 43 -0.01 -6.61 -6.18
C ILE A 43 -1.13 -6.37 -7.20
N THR A 44 -0.81 -6.31 -8.49
CA THR A 44 -1.80 -6.22 -9.57
C THR A 44 -2.47 -7.57 -9.86
N ASP A 45 -1.97 -8.67 -9.31
CA ASP A 45 -2.60 -9.99 -9.36
C ASP A 45 -3.53 -10.19 -8.15
N ALA A 46 -4.83 -10.10 -8.40
CA ALA A 46 -5.86 -10.28 -7.38
C ALA A 46 -5.82 -11.67 -6.72
N ALA A 47 -5.54 -12.72 -7.51
CA ALA A 47 -5.50 -14.10 -7.00
C ALA A 47 -4.32 -14.30 -6.03
N ALA A 48 -3.19 -13.65 -6.29
CA ALA A 48 -2.04 -13.69 -5.39
C ALA A 48 -2.37 -13.07 -4.02
N ALA A 49 -3.07 -11.92 -3.99
CA ALA A 49 -3.52 -11.31 -2.75
C ALA A 49 -4.41 -12.25 -1.93
N GLU A 50 -5.37 -12.89 -2.58
CA GLU A 50 -6.28 -13.85 -1.95
C GLU A 50 -5.56 -15.08 -1.38
N HIS A 51 -4.47 -15.47 -1.97
CA HIS A 51 -3.70 -16.66 -1.57
C HIS A 51 -2.72 -16.38 -0.42
N LEU A 52 -2.15 -15.17 -0.37
CA LEU A 52 -1.08 -14.80 0.56
C LEU A 52 -1.60 -14.23 1.88
N ILE A 53 -2.74 -13.53 1.85
CA ILE A 53 -3.32 -12.86 3.02
C ILE A 53 -4.20 -13.86 3.80
N ARG A 54 -3.99 -13.90 5.12
CA ARG A 54 -4.67 -14.82 6.04
C ARG A 54 -5.53 -14.06 7.06
N PRO A 55 -6.53 -14.72 7.66
CA PRO A 55 -7.30 -14.12 8.73
C PRO A 55 -6.41 -13.56 9.85
N GLY A 56 -6.68 -12.31 10.24
CA GLY A 56 -5.99 -11.64 11.33
C GLY A 56 -4.60 -11.08 11.00
N ASP A 57 -4.14 -11.15 9.76
CA ASP A 57 -2.91 -10.47 9.32
C ASP A 57 -3.03 -8.94 9.45
N VAL A 58 -1.88 -8.29 9.57
CA VAL A 58 -1.70 -6.86 9.30
C VAL A 58 -0.90 -6.72 8.01
N VAL A 59 -1.56 -6.33 6.93
CA VAL A 59 -0.95 -6.13 5.62
C VAL A 59 -0.47 -4.69 5.51
N ILE A 60 0.81 -4.49 5.19
CA ILE A 60 1.39 -3.17 4.96
C ILE A 60 1.81 -3.07 3.50
N ASN A 61 1.09 -2.27 2.74
CA ASN A 61 1.39 -2.06 1.33
C ASN A 61 2.42 -0.95 1.15
N CYS A 62 3.66 -1.35 0.86
CA CYS A 62 4.76 -0.47 0.47
C CYS A 62 5.03 -0.52 -1.05
N ALA A 63 4.29 -1.35 -1.80
CA ALA A 63 4.44 -1.42 -3.25
C ALA A 63 3.79 -0.20 -3.90
N ALA A 64 4.52 0.44 -4.80
CA ALA A 64 4.04 1.57 -5.60
C ALA A 64 4.89 1.74 -6.87
N TYR A 65 4.30 2.32 -7.89
CA TYR A 65 5.03 2.92 -9.01
C TYR A 65 5.46 4.32 -8.54
N THR A 66 6.75 4.53 -8.32
CA THR A 66 7.27 5.74 -7.64
C THR A 66 8.07 6.68 -8.55
N ASP A 67 8.26 6.32 -9.81
CA ASP A 67 8.85 7.22 -10.80
C ASP A 67 7.82 8.27 -11.22
N VAL A 68 7.86 9.44 -10.59
CA VAL A 68 6.88 10.52 -10.78
C VAL A 68 6.88 11.00 -12.22
N ASP A 69 8.06 11.23 -12.80
CA ASP A 69 8.19 11.71 -14.19
C ASP A 69 7.86 10.60 -15.18
N GLY A 70 8.29 9.38 -14.92
CA GLY A 70 7.97 8.20 -15.72
C GLY A 70 6.48 7.90 -15.79
N ALA A 71 5.73 8.18 -14.73
CA ALA A 71 4.28 7.99 -14.70
C ALA A 71 3.54 8.80 -15.75
N GLU A 72 4.05 9.98 -16.14
CA GLU A 72 3.46 10.81 -17.21
C GLU A 72 3.48 10.13 -18.58
N SER A 73 4.41 9.20 -18.80
CA SER A 73 4.54 8.43 -20.05
C SER A 73 4.09 6.96 -19.92
N ASP A 74 3.80 6.49 -18.71
CA ASP A 74 3.36 5.11 -18.41
C ASP A 74 2.19 5.11 -17.42
N GLU A 75 1.16 5.89 -17.76
CA GLU A 75 -0.02 6.10 -16.92
C GLU A 75 -0.75 4.78 -16.61
N ASP A 76 -0.89 3.89 -17.59
CA ASP A 76 -1.58 2.62 -17.41
C ASP A 76 -0.88 1.75 -16.35
N ARG A 77 0.45 1.69 -16.37
CA ARG A 77 1.21 0.95 -15.38
C ARG A 77 1.15 1.61 -14.01
N ALA A 78 1.27 2.94 -13.95
CA ALA A 78 1.11 3.69 -12.72
C ALA A 78 -0.27 3.45 -12.09
N HIS A 79 -1.35 3.50 -12.87
CA HIS A 79 -2.71 3.21 -12.42
C HIS A 79 -2.85 1.77 -11.91
N LEU A 80 -2.37 0.78 -12.65
CA LEU A 80 -2.43 -0.63 -12.24
C LEU A 80 -1.77 -0.84 -10.88
N VAL A 81 -0.58 -0.32 -10.67
CA VAL A 81 0.18 -0.53 -9.42
C VAL A 81 -0.35 0.33 -8.30
N ASN A 82 -0.64 1.62 -8.54
CA ASN A 82 -0.99 2.58 -7.49
C ASN A 82 -2.47 2.59 -7.12
N ALA A 83 -3.36 2.19 -8.00
CA ALA A 83 -4.81 2.22 -7.78
C ALA A 83 -5.43 0.81 -7.74
N VAL A 84 -5.25 0.02 -8.79
CA VAL A 84 -5.87 -1.32 -8.89
C VAL A 84 -5.29 -2.29 -7.86
N GLY A 85 -3.96 -2.30 -7.70
CA GLY A 85 -3.26 -3.15 -6.73
C GLY A 85 -3.75 -2.95 -5.29
N PRO A 86 -3.75 -1.72 -4.73
CA PRO A 86 -4.32 -1.45 -3.41
C PRO A 86 -5.77 -1.91 -3.25
N GLY A 87 -6.58 -1.78 -4.29
CA GLY A 87 -7.95 -2.29 -4.30
C GLY A 87 -8.04 -3.82 -4.18
N HIS A 88 -7.11 -4.56 -4.81
CA HIS A 88 -7.02 -6.02 -4.65
C HIS A 88 -6.65 -6.39 -3.21
N LEU A 89 -5.65 -5.72 -2.63
CA LEU A 89 -5.24 -5.94 -1.24
C LEU A 89 -6.39 -5.66 -0.27
N ALA A 90 -7.07 -4.54 -0.44
CA ALA A 90 -8.17 -4.14 0.44
C ALA A 90 -9.33 -5.14 0.41
N ARG A 91 -9.75 -5.58 -0.77
CA ARG A 91 -10.81 -6.60 -0.91
C ARG A 91 -10.39 -7.95 -0.30
N ALA A 92 -9.14 -8.36 -0.51
CA ALA A 92 -8.63 -9.59 0.07
C ALA A 92 -8.57 -9.51 1.60
N CYS A 93 -8.11 -8.39 2.16
CA CYS A 93 -8.09 -8.15 3.61
C CYS A 93 -9.51 -8.15 4.20
N ALA A 94 -10.43 -7.39 3.62
CA ALA A 94 -11.82 -7.31 4.08
C ALA A 94 -12.49 -8.68 4.10
N ARG A 95 -12.25 -9.51 3.07
CA ARG A 95 -12.84 -10.85 2.96
C ARG A 95 -12.42 -11.80 4.09
N VAL A 96 -11.19 -11.69 4.59
CA VAL A 96 -10.65 -12.59 5.62
C VAL A 96 -10.54 -11.94 7.00
N GLY A 97 -10.92 -10.68 7.17
CA GLY A 97 -10.79 -9.95 8.44
C GLY A 97 -9.32 -9.66 8.79
N ALA A 98 -8.52 -9.30 7.80
CA ALA A 98 -7.17 -8.75 7.97
C ALA A 98 -7.21 -7.22 7.96
N ASP A 99 -6.24 -6.59 8.61
CA ASP A 99 -6.09 -5.13 8.58
C ASP A 99 -5.19 -4.71 7.41
N LEU A 100 -5.46 -3.55 6.79
CA LEU A 100 -4.63 -2.97 5.75
C LEU A 100 -4.08 -1.61 6.18
N VAL A 101 -2.76 -1.44 6.05
CA VAL A 101 -2.07 -0.15 6.08
C VAL A 101 -1.54 0.14 4.68
N HIS A 102 -2.04 1.18 4.04
CA HIS A 102 -1.60 1.59 2.70
C HIS A 102 -0.76 2.87 2.77
N ILE A 103 0.45 2.83 2.23
CA ILE A 103 1.34 3.99 2.20
C ILE A 103 0.95 4.88 1.01
N SER A 104 0.56 6.11 1.30
CA SER A 104 0.24 7.13 0.29
C SER A 104 1.33 8.20 0.19
N THR A 105 1.00 9.37 -0.30
CA THR A 105 1.92 10.47 -0.61
C THR A 105 1.23 11.82 -0.44
N ASP A 106 2.01 12.86 -0.11
CA ASP A 106 1.58 14.25 -0.13
C ASP A 106 1.32 14.80 -1.54
N TYR A 107 1.75 14.09 -2.60
CA TYR A 107 1.40 14.43 -4.01
C TYR A 107 -0.11 14.32 -4.31
N VAL A 108 -0.92 13.83 -3.38
CA VAL A 108 -2.39 13.91 -3.48
C VAL A 108 -2.93 15.32 -3.32
N PHE A 109 -2.12 16.24 -2.76
CA PHE A 109 -2.43 17.66 -2.63
C PHE A 109 -1.81 18.48 -3.76
N SER A 110 -2.31 19.72 -3.97
CA SER A 110 -1.83 20.61 -5.03
C SER A 110 -0.37 21.07 -4.86
N GLY A 111 0.09 21.17 -3.61
CA GLY A 111 1.42 21.72 -3.32
C GLY A 111 1.57 23.23 -3.58
N ASP A 112 0.49 23.97 -3.72
CA ASP A 112 0.45 25.37 -4.16
C ASP A 112 0.48 26.39 -3.01
N ARG A 113 0.56 25.95 -1.76
CA ARG A 113 0.62 26.80 -0.57
C ARG A 113 1.88 26.55 0.27
N ARG A 114 2.22 27.52 1.13
CA ARG A 114 3.39 27.46 2.02
C ARG A 114 3.10 26.78 3.35
N GLU A 115 1.84 26.84 3.81
CA GLU A 115 1.38 26.21 5.03
C GLU A 115 1.33 24.68 4.82
N PRO A 116 1.63 23.89 5.86
CA PRO A 116 1.45 22.44 5.81
C PRO A 116 0.01 22.07 5.44
N PHE A 117 -0.15 20.97 4.70
CA PHE A 117 -1.46 20.38 4.44
C PHE A 117 -1.91 19.54 5.63
N GLU A 118 -3.20 19.61 5.92
CA GLU A 118 -3.87 18.78 6.90
C GLU A 118 -4.49 17.54 6.23
N ILE A 119 -4.81 16.51 7.00
CA ILE A 119 -5.30 15.23 6.46
C ILE A 119 -6.70 15.33 5.84
N ASP A 120 -7.46 16.36 6.17
CA ASP A 120 -8.80 16.65 5.71
C ASP A 120 -8.88 17.81 4.68
N ASP A 121 -7.72 18.31 4.25
CA ASP A 121 -7.65 19.27 3.13
C ASP A 121 -8.11 18.64 1.81
N ASP A 122 -8.64 19.44 0.92
CA ASP A 122 -9.04 19.02 -0.42
C ASP A 122 -7.86 18.44 -1.21
N THR A 123 -8.06 17.25 -1.76
CA THR A 123 -7.08 16.58 -2.60
C THR A 123 -7.20 17.03 -4.05
N THR A 124 -6.12 17.57 -4.60
CA THR A 124 -6.05 18.12 -5.96
C THR A 124 -4.70 17.77 -6.59
N PRO A 125 -4.45 16.48 -6.92
CA PRO A 125 -3.16 16.04 -7.44
C PRO A 125 -2.86 16.67 -8.80
N MET A 126 -1.61 17.13 -8.98
CA MET A 126 -1.16 17.88 -10.16
C MET A 126 -0.48 17.01 -11.22
N ASN A 127 -0.25 15.72 -10.95
CA ASN A 127 0.43 14.79 -11.86
C ASN A 127 -0.18 13.39 -11.80
N VAL A 128 0.23 12.54 -12.74
CA VAL A 128 -0.26 11.16 -12.86
C VAL A 128 0.07 10.35 -11.61
N TYR A 129 1.28 10.50 -11.05
CA TYR A 129 1.67 9.81 -9.82
C TYR A 129 0.71 10.14 -8.66
N GLY A 130 0.51 11.41 -8.35
CA GLY A 130 -0.39 11.85 -7.28
C GLY A 130 -1.83 11.40 -7.52
N ARG A 131 -2.34 11.51 -8.75
CA ARG A 131 -3.69 11.07 -9.11
C ARG A 131 -3.86 9.57 -8.90
N THR A 132 -2.97 8.74 -9.40
CA THR A 132 -3.07 7.28 -9.26
C THR A 132 -2.90 6.82 -7.81
N LYS A 133 -2.09 7.52 -7.01
CA LYS A 133 -1.97 7.27 -5.57
C LYS A 133 -3.25 7.62 -4.82
N LEU A 134 -3.91 8.74 -5.15
CA LEU A 134 -5.21 9.12 -4.58
C LEU A 134 -6.30 8.11 -4.94
N GLU A 135 -6.34 7.64 -6.18
CA GLU A 135 -7.24 6.57 -6.61
C GLU A 135 -7.02 5.29 -5.79
N GLY A 136 -5.77 4.99 -5.43
CA GLY A 136 -5.40 3.90 -4.53
C GLY A 136 -5.95 4.07 -3.11
N GLU A 137 -5.91 5.28 -2.55
CA GLU A 137 -6.54 5.57 -1.25
C GLU A 137 -8.06 5.29 -1.30
N HIS A 138 -8.73 5.77 -2.34
CA HIS A 138 -10.17 5.54 -2.53
C HIS A 138 -10.49 4.05 -2.70
N ALA A 139 -9.69 3.33 -3.49
CA ALA A 139 -9.86 1.90 -3.69
C ALA A 139 -9.64 1.10 -2.40
N ALA A 140 -8.67 1.51 -1.57
CA ALA A 140 -8.39 0.88 -0.29
C ALA A 140 -9.52 1.12 0.73
N THR A 141 -10.04 2.35 0.84
CA THR A 141 -11.09 2.70 1.80
C THR A 141 -12.47 2.18 1.41
N SER A 142 -12.76 2.02 0.12
CA SER A 142 -14.08 1.55 -0.36
C SER A 142 -14.33 0.05 -0.10
N ALA A 143 -13.35 -0.70 0.34
CA ALA A 143 -13.49 -2.13 0.62
C ALA A 143 -13.89 -2.45 2.08
N TYR A 144 -13.89 -1.44 2.96
CA TYR A 144 -14.22 -1.55 4.40
C TYR A 144 -15.52 -0.88 4.75
#